data_0170a03bb2087be7af38811e93a69723
#
_entry.id   0170a03bb2087be7af38811e93a69723
#
_cell.length_a   1.000
_cell.length_b   1.000
_cell.length_c   1.000
_cell.angle_alpha   90.00
_cell.angle_beta   90.00
_cell.angle_gamma   90.00
#
_symmetry.space_group_name_H-M   'P 1'
#
loop_
_entity.id
_entity.type
_entity.pdbx_description
1 polymer ?
#
loop_
_entity_poly.entity_id
_entity_poly.type
_entity_poly.pdbx_seq_one_letter_code
_entity_poly.pdbx_strand_id
1 'polypeptide(L)'
;IDFSRSESNRNFFSDDNVYTSNRKTTSLRARVVKSISNHFSIGAFVGGFQNTYENVDFQRYIMPAIEYSLFSYEDVLSKEVTLAYRIGTGKRNYIEKTIYGYTEQVVYPHGLTLNVKFRKKWGNISSYIRGDQFLNDGTKKRLSLRSSLDIRVFEGLAVRFSSNINLIRDQYNLAATSTSTIEDLLLQQRQIATDYKTSFSIGLSYTFGSIYNSVINTRL
;
A
#
# COMPACT_ATOMS: atom_id res chain seq x y z
N ILE A 1 -1.92 -15.78 5.50
CA ILE A 1 -2.54 -15.81 4.16
C ILE A 1 -3.65 -14.77 4.19
N ASP A 2 -3.66 -13.87 3.20
CA ASP A 2 -4.66 -12.81 3.06
C ASP A 2 -5.37 -12.98 1.72
N PHE A 3 -6.69 -13.06 1.74
CA PHE A 3 -7.55 -13.01 0.56
C PHE A 3 -8.42 -11.76 0.62
N SER A 4 -8.52 -11.05 -0.49
CA SER A 4 -9.39 -9.88 -0.63
C SER A 4 -10.05 -9.85 -1.99
N ARG A 5 -11.35 -9.58 -2.01
CA ARG A 5 -12.12 -9.30 -3.23
C ARG A 5 -12.97 -8.05 -3.00
N SER A 6 -12.91 -7.13 -3.93
CA SER A 6 -13.71 -5.93 -3.95
C SER A 6 -14.29 -5.73 -5.34
N GLU A 7 -15.57 -5.38 -5.41
CA GLU A 7 -16.26 -5.03 -6.64
C GLU A 7 -17.03 -3.73 -6.40
N SER A 8 -16.88 -2.78 -7.31
CA SER A 8 -17.54 -1.49 -7.24
C SER A 8 -18.17 -1.15 -8.58
N ASN A 9 -19.48 -1.00 -8.59
CA ASN A 9 -20.27 -0.57 -9.73
C ASN A 9 -20.66 0.89 -9.55
N ARG A 10 -20.44 1.70 -10.59
CA ARG A 10 -20.86 3.11 -10.62
C ARG A 10 -21.62 3.37 -11.91
N ASN A 11 -22.77 4.02 -11.79
CA ASN A 11 -23.54 4.47 -12.92
C ASN A 11 -23.42 5.99 -13.03
N PHE A 12 -23.25 6.46 -14.23
CA PHE A 12 -23.28 7.86 -14.59
C PHE A 12 -24.34 8.07 -15.67
N PHE A 13 -25.17 9.08 -15.49
CA PHE A 13 -26.26 9.42 -16.39
C PHE A 13 -25.87 10.68 -17.17
N SER A 14 -25.82 10.61 -18.49
CA SER A 14 -25.58 11.75 -19.37
C SER A 14 -26.38 11.58 -20.64
N ASP A 15 -27.09 12.62 -21.05
CA ASP A 15 -27.86 12.69 -22.31
C ASP A 15 -28.73 11.44 -22.58
N ASP A 16 -29.56 11.05 -21.60
CA ASP A 16 -30.44 9.87 -21.63
C ASP A 16 -29.69 8.51 -21.71
N ASN A 17 -28.37 8.50 -21.64
CA ASN A 17 -27.57 7.28 -21.60
C ASN A 17 -27.08 6.95 -20.19
N VAL A 18 -27.08 5.65 -19.87
CA VAL A 18 -26.54 5.12 -18.62
C VAL A 18 -25.17 4.50 -18.90
N TYR A 19 -24.13 5.09 -18.36
CA TYR A 19 -22.76 4.54 -18.41
C TYR A 19 -22.47 3.80 -17.12
N THR A 20 -22.07 2.54 -17.21
CA THR A 20 -21.76 1.70 -16.05
C THR A 20 -20.29 1.39 -15.99
N SER A 21 -19.65 1.72 -14.88
CA SER A 21 -18.29 1.31 -14.55
C SER A 21 -18.30 0.15 -13.58
N ASN A 22 -17.67 -0.95 -13.95
CA ASN A 22 -17.44 -2.10 -13.07
C ASN A 22 -15.96 -2.22 -12.77
N ARG A 23 -15.58 -2.00 -11.50
CA ARG A 23 -14.21 -2.13 -11.02
C ARG A 23 -14.11 -3.36 -10.13
N LYS A 24 -13.28 -4.31 -10.54
CA LYS A 24 -13.05 -5.56 -9.81
C LYS A 24 -11.59 -5.66 -9.39
N THR A 25 -11.38 -5.93 -8.13
CA THR A 25 -10.07 -6.22 -7.57
C THR A 25 -10.15 -7.53 -6.79
N THR A 26 -9.27 -8.46 -7.10
CA THR A 26 -9.13 -9.72 -6.37
C THR A 26 -7.66 -9.93 -6.05
N SER A 27 -7.31 -10.24 -4.83
CA SER A 27 -5.92 -10.54 -4.44
C SER A 27 -5.85 -11.69 -3.46
N LEU A 28 -4.86 -12.54 -3.67
CA LEU A 28 -4.42 -13.58 -2.75
C LEU A 28 -2.95 -13.37 -2.45
N ARG A 29 -2.59 -13.30 -1.18
CA ARG A 29 -1.22 -13.12 -0.73
C ARG A 29 -0.90 -14.10 0.38
N ALA A 30 0.27 -14.71 0.30
CA ALA A 30 0.81 -15.50 1.40
C ALA A 30 2.22 -15.01 1.70
N ARG A 31 2.58 -15.06 2.97
CA ARG A 31 3.92 -14.73 3.44
C ARG A 31 4.35 -15.72 4.51
N VAL A 32 5.63 -16.07 4.46
CA VAL A 32 6.32 -16.83 5.49
C VAL A 32 7.52 -16.02 5.90
N VAL A 33 7.69 -15.79 7.21
CA VAL A 33 8.84 -15.05 7.78
C VAL A 33 9.36 -15.88 8.93
N LYS A 34 10.69 -16.01 9.00
CA LYS A 34 11.40 -16.67 10.09
C LYS A 34 12.51 -15.76 10.60
N SER A 35 12.50 -15.46 11.89
CA SER A 35 13.64 -14.83 12.56
C SER A 35 14.78 -15.84 12.70
N ILE A 36 15.97 -15.44 12.26
CA ILE A 36 17.21 -16.25 12.33
C ILE A 36 17.97 -15.87 13.61
N SER A 37 17.88 -14.60 14.00
CA SER A 37 18.46 -14.08 15.23
C SER A 37 17.59 -12.94 15.77
N ASN A 38 18.00 -12.31 16.88
CA ASN A 38 17.30 -11.15 17.47
C ASN A 38 17.28 -9.91 16.55
N HIS A 39 18.10 -9.90 15.49
CA HIS A 39 18.26 -8.77 14.58
C HIS A 39 17.99 -9.13 13.11
N PHE A 40 17.95 -10.40 12.73
CA PHE A 40 17.80 -10.82 11.34
C PHE A 40 16.60 -11.72 11.15
N SER A 41 15.84 -11.45 10.09
CA SER A 41 14.77 -12.31 9.58
C SER A 41 14.91 -12.54 8.08
N ILE A 42 14.47 -13.70 7.64
CA ILE A 42 14.27 -14.03 6.22
C ILE A 42 12.81 -14.29 5.97
N GLY A 43 12.36 -14.04 4.76
CA GLY A 43 10.98 -14.29 4.38
C GLY A 43 10.82 -14.57 2.91
N ALA A 44 9.63 -15.04 2.57
CA ALA A 44 9.18 -15.18 1.19
C ALA A 44 7.74 -14.69 1.09
N PHE A 45 7.46 -13.96 0.03
CA PHE A 45 6.15 -13.44 -0.31
C PHE A 45 5.73 -14.03 -1.64
N VAL A 46 4.54 -14.61 -1.70
CA VAL A 46 3.94 -15.12 -2.92
C VAL A 46 2.54 -14.56 -3.05
N GLY A 47 2.08 -14.33 -4.26
CA GLY A 47 0.74 -13.85 -4.44
C GLY A 47 0.31 -13.74 -5.88
N GLY A 48 -0.99 -13.45 -6.01
CA GLY A 48 -1.61 -13.11 -7.27
C GLY A 48 -2.65 -12.01 -7.07
N PHE A 49 -2.84 -11.20 -8.08
CA PHE A 49 -3.91 -10.22 -8.07
C PHE A 49 -4.44 -9.93 -9.49
N GLN A 50 -5.68 -9.50 -9.51
CA GLN A 50 -6.40 -8.99 -10.65
C GLN A 50 -6.93 -7.59 -10.29
N ASN A 51 -6.85 -6.64 -11.22
CA ASN A 51 -7.38 -5.29 -11.02
C ASN A 51 -7.76 -4.67 -12.36
N THR A 52 -9.06 -4.56 -12.62
CA THR A 52 -9.58 -4.02 -13.88
C THR A 52 -9.23 -2.55 -14.06
N TYR A 53 -9.23 -1.76 -12.97
CA TYR A 53 -8.84 -0.35 -13.01
C TYR A 53 -7.37 -0.14 -13.43
N GLU A 54 -6.50 -1.03 -12.99
CA GLU A 54 -5.08 -1.00 -13.32
C GLU A 54 -4.75 -1.76 -14.61
N ASN A 55 -5.72 -2.15 -15.41
CA ASN A 55 -5.51 -2.93 -16.63
C ASN A 55 -4.77 -4.25 -16.39
N VAL A 56 -4.88 -4.84 -15.21
CA VAL A 56 -4.25 -6.11 -14.86
C VAL A 56 -5.30 -7.20 -14.84
N ASP A 57 -5.25 -8.10 -15.85
CA ASP A 57 -6.08 -9.30 -15.90
C ASP A 57 -5.65 -10.29 -14.81
N PHE A 58 -4.36 -10.62 -14.80
CA PHE A 58 -3.80 -11.46 -13.74
C PHE A 58 -2.30 -11.21 -13.56
N GLN A 59 -1.89 -11.04 -12.30
CA GLN A 59 -0.48 -11.02 -11.92
C GLN A 59 -0.20 -12.08 -10.88
N ARG A 60 0.93 -12.79 -11.01
CA ARG A 60 1.51 -13.66 -10.00
C ARG A 60 2.95 -13.27 -9.72
N TYR A 61 3.41 -13.47 -8.49
CA TYR A 61 4.78 -13.12 -8.11
C TYR A 61 5.28 -13.99 -6.96
N ILE A 62 6.60 -14.10 -6.88
CA ILE A 62 7.35 -14.62 -5.73
C ILE A 62 8.49 -13.67 -5.41
N MET A 63 8.67 -13.35 -4.13
CA MET A 63 9.67 -12.38 -3.65
C MET A 63 10.28 -12.87 -2.33
N PRO A 64 11.49 -13.48 -2.35
CA PRO A 64 12.30 -13.62 -1.15
C PRO A 64 12.69 -12.25 -0.57
N ALA A 65 12.93 -12.21 0.73
CA ALA A 65 13.27 -11.03 1.49
C ALA A 65 14.24 -11.34 2.62
N ILE A 66 15.05 -10.35 2.96
CA ILE A 66 15.88 -10.32 4.17
C ILE A 66 15.60 -9.01 4.90
N GLU A 67 15.53 -9.07 6.23
CA GLU A 67 15.33 -7.91 7.10
C GLU A 67 16.39 -7.87 8.18
N TYR A 68 16.88 -6.67 8.45
CA TYR A 68 17.72 -6.34 9.58
C TYR A 68 17.00 -5.38 10.51
N SER A 69 16.98 -5.69 11.81
CA SER A 69 16.46 -4.83 12.86
C SER A 69 17.61 -4.22 13.68
N LEU A 70 17.63 -2.88 13.76
CA LEU A 70 18.62 -2.14 14.54
C LEU A 70 18.50 -2.47 16.06
N PHE A 71 17.28 -2.65 16.54
CA PHE A 71 16.97 -3.06 17.90
C PHE A 71 16.60 -4.55 17.93
N SER A 72 16.80 -5.20 19.07
CA SER A 72 16.32 -6.58 19.26
C SER A 72 14.82 -6.66 19.02
N TYR A 73 14.34 -7.77 18.44
CA TYR A 73 12.92 -8.03 18.28
C TYR A 73 12.13 -8.07 19.60
N GLU A 74 12.82 -8.25 20.72
CA GLU A 74 12.23 -8.17 22.06
C GLU A 74 11.76 -6.75 22.41
N ASP A 75 12.41 -5.73 21.85
CA ASP A 75 12.10 -4.31 22.06
C ASP A 75 10.97 -3.75 21.20
N VAL A 76 10.42 -4.54 20.26
CA VAL A 76 9.48 -4.10 19.20
C VAL A 76 8.24 -3.34 19.71
N LEU A 77 7.84 -3.58 20.97
CA LEU A 77 6.71 -2.89 21.59
C LEU A 77 7.02 -1.42 21.90
N SER A 78 8.28 -1.05 22.09
CA SER A 78 8.72 0.29 22.48
C SER A 78 9.48 1.04 21.38
N LYS A 79 10.28 0.32 20.59
CA LYS A 79 11.13 0.86 19.52
C LYS A 79 11.36 -0.21 18.46
N GLU A 80 11.26 0.20 17.20
CA GLU A 80 11.52 -0.63 16.04
C GLU A 80 12.16 0.22 14.96
N VAL A 81 13.31 -0.19 14.44
CA VAL A 81 13.90 0.34 13.21
C VAL A 81 14.36 -0.86 12.40
N THR A 82 13.67 -1.15 11.31
CA THR A 82 13.97 -2.29 10.44
C THR A 82 14.24 -1.84 9.02
N LEU A 83 15.21 -2.48 8.39
CA LEU A 83 15.56 -2.32 7.00
C LEU A 83 15.38 -3.67 6.30
N ALA A 84 14.44 -3.75 5.36
CA ALA A 84 14.14 -4.97 4.62
C ALA A 84 14.41 -4.78 3.13
N TYR A 85 15.12 -5.73 2.52
CA TYR A 85 15.33 -5.81 1.08
C TYR A 85 14.53 -6.99 0.52
N ARG A 86 13.87 -6.75 -0.62
CA ARG A 86 13.11 -7.75 -1.37
C ARG A 86 13.56 -7.75 -2.81
N ILE A 87 13.59 -8.91 -3.41
CA ILE A 87 13.84 -9.11 -4.84
C ILE A 87 12.95 -10.26 -5.31
N GLY A 88 12.52 -10.24 -6.55
CA GLY A 88 11.67 -11.32 -7.02
C GLY A 88 11.39 -11.30 -8.49
N THR A 89 10.45 -12.15 -8.88
CA THR A 89 9.95 -12.25 -10.25
C THR A 89 8.44 -12.32 -10.25
N GLY A 90 7.83 -11.81 -11.30
CA GLY A 90 6.40 -11.91 -11.50
C GLY A 90 6.04 -11.89 -12.97
N LYS A 91 4.95 -12.57 -13.32
CA LYS A 91 4.33 -12.48 -14.64
C LYS A 91 3.03 -11.68 -14.51
N ARG A 92 2.85 -10.73 -15.43
CA ARG A 92 1.64 -9.92 -15.58
C ARG A 92 1.00 -10.19 -16.92
N ASN A 93 -0.31 -10.39 -16.92
CA ASN A 93 -1.14 -10.39 -18.11
C ASN A 93 -2.02 -9.14 -18.02
N TYR A 94 -2.17 -8.45 -19.12
CA TYR A 94 -2.94 -7.21 -19.22
C TYR A 94 -4.28 -7.47 -19.92
N ILE A 95 -5.33 -6.75 -19.53
CA ILE A 95 -6.65 -6.83 -20.16
C ILE A 95 -6.57 -6.22 -21.57
N GLU A 96 -5.93 -5.07 -21.69
CA GLU A 96 -5.69 -4.36 -22.94
C GLU A 96 -4.19 -4.17 -23.12
N LYS A 97 -3.74 -4.07 -24.39
CA LYS A 97 -2.37 -3.75 -24.70
C LYS A 97 -1.93 -2.46 -24.01
N THR A 98 -0.76 -2.49 -23.40
CA THR A 98 -0.23 -1.32 -22.68
C THR A 98 0.34 -0.27 -23.63
N ILE A 99 0.55 0.98 -23.16
CA ILE A 99 1.22 2.06 -23.92
C ILE A 99 2.65 1.67 -24.34
N TYR A 100 3.25 0.65 -23.74
CA TYR A 100 4.55 0.10 -24.11
C TYR A 100 4.43 -1.10 -25.07
N GLY A 101 3.23 -1.44 -25.50
CA GLY A 101 2.99 -2.52 -26.45
C GLY A 101 2.86 -3.92 -25.87
N TYR A 102 2.81 -4.08 -24.53
CA TYR A 102 2.73 -5.37 -23.87
C TYR A 102 1.28 -5.83 -23.68
N THR A 103 1.01 -7.11 -23.97
CA THR A 103 -0.19 -7.86 -23.55
C THR A 103 0.13 -8.77 -22.36
N GLU A 104 1.39 -9.17 -22.23
CA GLU A 104 1.94 -9.87 -21.07
C GLU A 104 3.39 -9.45 -20.85
N GLN A 105 3.87 -9.58 -19.63
CA GLN A 105 5.24 -9.18 -19.28
C GLN A 105 5.75 -9.97 -18.07
N VAL A 106 7.02 -10.36 -18.13
CA VAL A 106 7.78 -10.81 -16.97
C VAL A 106 8.51 -9.60 -16.39
N VAL A 107 8.36 -9.39 -15.09
CA VAL A 107 8.97 -8.29 -14.35
C VAL A 107 9.82 -8.83 -13.21
N TYR A 108 10.91 -8.13 -12.92
CA TYR A 108 11.82 -8.46 -11.82
C TYR A 108 11.84 -7.30 -10.81
N PRO A 109 10.80 -7.20 -9.96
CA PRO A 109 10.75 -6.16 -8.95
C PRO A 109 11.77 -6.41 -7.85
N HIS A 110 12.39 -5.33 -7.39
CA HIS A 110 13.13 -5.31 -6.15
C HIS A 110 12.80 -4.04 -5.37
N GLY A 111 13.08 -4.04 -4.06
CA GLY A 111 12.77 -2.88 -3.25
C GLY A 111 13.35 -2.93 -1.85
N LEU A 112 13.55 -1.74 -1.31
CA LEU A 112 14.02 -1.50 0.04
C LEU A 112 12.90 -0.89 0.86
N THR A 113 12.75 -1.35 2.10
CA THR A 113 11.74 -0.86 3.03
C THR A 113 12.39 -0.51 4.35
N LEU A 114 12.20 0.71 4.83
CA LEU A 114 12.58 1.18 6.15
C LEU A 114 11.31 1.38 6.98
N ASN A 115 11.23 0.69 8.12
CA ASN A 115 10.22 0.95 9.14
C ASN A 115 10.87 1.58 10.36
N VAL A 116 10.22 2.61 10.89
CA VAL A 116 10.64 3.31 12.10
C VAL A 116 9.43 3.45 13.00
N LYS A 117 9.49 2.88 14.21
CA LYS A 117 8.44 3.05 15.22
C LYS A 117 9.08 3.35 16.57
N PHE A 118 8.57 4.37 17.22
CA PHE A 118 8.90 4.70 18.60
C PHE A 118 7.62 4.95 19.38
N ARG A 119 7.53 4.32 20.54
CA ARG A 119 6.43 4.52 21.48
C ARG A 119 6.99 5.07 22.78
N LYS A 120 6.60 6.28 23.11
CA LYS A 120 7.04 7.02 24.30
C LYS A 120 5.84 7.50 25.11
N LYS A 121 6.07 7.94 26.36
CA LYS A 121 5.00 8.48 27.21
C LYS A 121 4.29 9.68 26.60
N TRP A 122 5.00 10.52 25.87
CA TRP A 122 4.47 11.70 25.19
C TRP A 122 3.77 11.39 23.85
N GLY A 123 3.91 10.18 23.30
CA GLY A 123 3.26 9.85 22.04
C GLY A 123 3.93 8.72 21.27
N ASN A 124 3.48 8.55 20.02
CA ASN A 124 3.96 7.50 19.12
C ASN A 124 4.40 8.11 17.79
N ILE A 125 5.51 7.63 17.27
CA ILE A 125 5.97 7.90 15.90
C ILE A 125 5.92 6.58 15.13
N SER A 126 5.36 6.59 13.93
CA SER A 126 5.41 5.47 12.99
C SER A 126 5.69 6.00 11.60
N SER A 127 6.76 5.54 10.97
CA SER A 127 7.13 5.88 9.59
C SER A 127 7.46 4.61 8.82
N TYR A 128 6.97 4.57 7.58
CA TYR A 128 7.21 3.52 6.61
C TYR A 128 7.68 4.18 5.32
N ILE A 129 8.90 3.88 4.91
CA ILE A 129 9.50 4.36 3.67
C ILE A 129 9.81 3.15 2.80
N ARG A 130 9.35 3.17 1.56
CA ARG A 130 9.57 2.07 0.63
C ARG A 130 9.93 2.59 -0.75
N GLY A 131 11.08 2.14 -1.26
CA GLY A 131 11.49 2.31 -2.64
C GLY A 131 11.39 0.99 -3.38
N ASP A 132 10.71 0.99 -4.52
CA ASP A 132 10.59 -0.15 -5.43
C ASP A 132 11.10 0.25 -6.81
N GLN A 133 11.73 -0.71 -7.50
CA GLN A 133 12.24 -0.55 -8.86
C GLN A 133 12.15 -1.89 -9.59
N PHE A 134 12.20 -1.85 -10.92
CA PHE A 134 12.29 -3.06 -11.74
C PHE A 134 13.70 -3.23 -12.30
N LEU A 135 14.29 -4.41 -12.13
CA LEU A 135 15.64 -4.72 -12.63
C LEU A 135 15.74 -4.68 -14.16
N ASN A 136 14.65 -5.01 -14.84
CA ASN A 136 14.57 -4.97 -16.31
C ASN A 136 14.34 -3.56 -16.88
N ASP A 137 13.99 -2.57 -16.04
CA ASP A 137 13.87 -1.17 -16.44
C ASP A 137 14.00 -0.26 -15.20
N GLY A 138 15.21 0.22 -14.95
CA GLY A 138 15.52 1.08 -13.80
C GLY A 138 14.85 2.46 -13.81
N THR A 139 14.23 2.86 -14.93
CA THR A 139 13.45 4.10 -15.00
C THR A 139 12.10 3.95 -14.29
N LYS A 140 11.60 2.71 -14.18
CA LYS A 140 10.33 2.37 -13.54
C LYS A 140 10.53 2.14 -12.05
N LYS A 141 10.19 3.16 -11.27
CA LYS A 141 10.41 3.17 -9.84
C LYS A 141 9.26 3.83 -9.09
N ARG A 142 9.11 3.48 -7.84
CA ARG A 142 8.14 4.06 -6.92
C ARG A 142 8.80 4.35 -5.59
N LEU A 143 8.51 5.51 -5.01
CA LEU A 143 8.84 5.82 -3.63
C LEU A 143 7.56 6.10 -2.86
N SER A 144 7.37 5.39 -1.75
CA SER A 144 6.21 5.55 -0.87
C SER A 144 6.67 5.91 0.53
N LEU A 145 6.11 6.98 1.08
CA LEU A 145 6.28 7.40 2.46
C LEU A 145 4.92 7.41 3.14
N ARG A 146 4.78 6.73 4.26
CA ARG A 146 3.65 6.85 5.18
C ARG A 146 4.20 7.16 6.54
N SER A 147 3.70 8.22 7.17
CA SER A 147 4.13 8.62 8.49
C SER A 147 2.94 9.02 9.34
N SER A 148 2.97 8.66 10.61
CA SER A 148 2.03 9.15 11.61
C SER A 148 2.78 9.54 12.87
N LEU A 149 2.34 10.64 13.47
CA LEU A 149 2.84 11.19 14.72
C LEU A 149 1.63 11.46 15.61
N ASP A 150 1.54 10.74 16.72
CA ASP A 150 0.53 10.95 17.75
C ASP A 150 1.21 11.63 18.95
N ILE A 151 0.79 12.83 19.31
CA ILE A 151 1.34 13.61 20.44
C ILE A 151 0.27 13.74 21.50
N ARG A 152 0.58 13.34 22.74
CA ARG A 152 -0.23 13.64 23.93
C ARG A 152 0.15 15.04 24.43
N VAL A 153 -0.76 15.99 24.24
CA VAL A 153 -0.52 17.40 24.61
C VAL A 153 -0.68 17.58 26.11
N PHE A 154 -1.75 16.99 26.66
CA PHE A 154 -2.00 16.87 28.10
C PHE A 154 -2.94 15.68 28.34
N GLU A 155 -3.32 15.44 29.60
CA GLU A 155 -4.17 14.32 29.99
C GLU A 155 -5.54 14.41 29.28
N GLY A 156 -5.84 13.36 28.51
CA GLY A 156 -7.06 13.27 27.69
C GLY A 156 -6.94 13.89 26.28
N LEU A 157 -6.04 14.84 25.99
CA LEU A 157 -5.91 15.45 24.66
C LEU A 157 -4.73 14.86 23.89
N ALA A 158 -5.00 14.38 22.69
CA ALA A 158 -3.99 13.96 21.75
C ALA A 158 -4.20 14.60 20.37
N VAL A 159 -3.08 14.91 19.69
CA VAL A 159 -3.04 15.42 18.32
C VAL A 159 -2.37 14.38 17.46
N ARG A 160 -2.99 14.04 16.34
CA ARG A 160 -2.45 13.13 15.32
C ARG A 160 -2.16 13.87 14.03
N PHE A 161 -0.94 13.70 13.54
CA PHE A 161 -0.54 14.09 12.20
C PHE A 161 -0.32 12.82 11.37
N SER A 162 -0.85 12.78 10.15
CA SER A 162 -0.60 11.68 9.23
C SER A 162 -0.24 12.21 7.84
N SER A 163 0.70 11.55 7.20
CA SER A 163 1.19 11.88 5.87
C SER A 163 1.31 10.62 5.03
N ASN A 164 0.87 10.71 3.78
CA ASN A 164 1.08 9.66 2.78
C ASN A 164 1.51 10.32 1.48
N ILE A 165 2.71 9.99 1.02
CA ILE A 165 3.33 10.53 -0.19
C ILE A 165 3.77 9.36 -1.06
N ASN A 166 3.35 9.37 -2.33
CA ASN A 166 3.79 8.39 -3.33
C ASN A 166 4.30 9.14 -4.55
N LEU A 167 5.55 8.88 -4.91
CA LEU A 167 6.13 9.26 -6.20
C LEU A 167 6.06 8.04 -7.12
N ILE A 168 5.42 8.18 -8.28
CA ILE A 168 4.97 7.07 -9.10
C ILE A 168 5.59 7.21 -10.48
N ARG A 169 6.45 6.28 -10.87
CA ARG A 169 7.03 6.17 -12.22
C ARG A 169 7.06 4.72 -12.71
N ASP A 170 6.25 3.85 -12.10
CA ASP A 170 6.25 2.40 -12.34
C ASP A 170 4.99 1.88 -13.03
N GLN A 171 4.24 2.77 -13.68
CA GLN A 171 2.98 2.42 -14.33
C GLN A 171 3.23 1.75 -15.69
N TYR A 172 3.61 0.47 -15.68
CA TYR A 172 3.70 -0.36 -16.88
C TYR A 172 2.36 -0.72 -17.50
N ASN A 173 1.33 -0.69 -16.68
CA ASN A 173 0.00 -1.24 -16.92
C ASN A 173 -0.96 -0.26 -17.63
N LEU A 174 -0.54 0.96 -17.90
CA LEU A 174 -1.40 1.92 -18.60
C LEU A 174 -1.83 1.38 -19.97
N ALA A 175 -3.15 1.34 -20.23
CA ALA A 175 -3.70 0.88 -21.49
C ALA A 175 -3.32 1.83 -22.65
N ALA A 176 -3.03 1.26 -23.83
CA ALA A 176 -2.62 2.02 -25.01
C ALA A 176 -3.76 2.79 -25.69
N THR A 177 -5.01 2.49 -25.34
CA THR A 177 -6.18 3.19 -25.89
C THR A 177 -6.12 4.65 -25.51
N SER A 178 -5.67 5.46 -26.45
CA SER A 178 -5.25 6.86 -26.29
C SER A 178 -6.39 7.84 -26.10
N THR A 179 -7.62 7.40 -26.20
CA THR A 179 -8.79 8.23 -26.00
C THR A 179 -9.54 7.76 -24.74
N SER A 180 -9.04 8.17 -23.58
CA SER A 180 -9.91 8.21 -22.41
C SER A 180 -11.00 9.20 -22.75
N THR A 181 -12.22 8.74 -22.96
CA THR A 181 -13.36 9.62 -23.10
C THR A 181 -13.57 10.37 -21.79
N ILE A 182 -14.26 11.51 -21.84
CA ILE A 182 -14.61 12.26 -20.61
C ILE A 182 -15.39 11.34 -19.66
N GLU A 183 -16.22 10.44 -20.23
CA GLU A 183 -16.98 9.43 -19.50
C GLU A 183 -16.06 8.44 -18.76
N ASP A 184 -14.99 7.92 -19.38
CA ASP A 184 -14.01 7.03 -18.74
C ASP A 184 -13.33 7.71 -17.53
N LEU A 185 -13.04 9.02 -17.65
CA LEU A 185 -12.46 9.81 -16.59
C LEU A 185 -13.45 10.03 -15.44
N LEU A 186 -14.68 10.41 -15.74
CA LEU A 186 -15.75 10.63 -14.74
C LEU A 186 -16.10 9.34 -14.01
N LEU A 187 -16.17 8.23 -14.70
CA LEU A 187 -16.44 6.91 -14.12
C LEU A 187 -15.22 6.31 -13.44
N GLN A 188 -14.05 6.91 -13.61
CA GLN A 188 -12.77 6.36 -13.12
C GLN A 188 -12.58 4.90 -13.56
N GLN A 189 -12.92 4.56 -14.78
CA GLN A 189 -12.82 3.20 -15.30
C GLN A 189 -11.39 2.74 -15.48
N ARG A 190 -10.48 3.67 -15.79
CA ARG A 190 -9.09 3.41 -16.14
C ARG A 190 -8.14 4.23 -15.30
N GLN A 191 -6.96 3.65 -15.06
CA GLN A 191 -5.86 4.36 -14.43
C GLN A 191 -5.24 5.34 -15.43
N ILE A 192 -5.11 6.60 -15.00
CA ILE A 192 -4.37 7.65 -15.72
C ILE A 192 -2.93 7.71 -15.23
N ALA A 193 -2.05 8.21 -16.10
CA ALA A 193 -0.67 8.52 -15.71
C ALA A 193 -0.67 9.50 -14.54
N THR A 194 0.03 9.14 -13.48
CA THR A 194 0.11 9.93 -12.25
C THR A 194 1.54 9.92 -11.76
N ASP A 195 2.17 11.10 -11.61
CA ASP A 195 3.55 11.21 -11.15
C ASP A 195 3.66 11.20 -9.64
N TYR A 196 2.67 11.73 -8.94
CA TYR A 196 2.66 11.75 -7.48
C TYR A 196 1.23 11.71 -6.91
N LYS A 197 1.13 11.19 -5.69
CA LYS A 197 -0.10 11.22 -4.90
C LYS A 197 0.26 11.54 -3.44
N THR A 198 -0.32 12.61 -2.90
CA THR A 198 -0.07 13.05 -1.53
C THR A 198 -1.38 13.19 -0.77
N SER A 199 -1.34 12.89 0.52
CA SER A 199 -2.40 13.23 1.45
C SER A 199 -1.81 13.55 2.82
N PHE A 200 -2.37 14.56 3.47
CA PHE A 200 -2.05 14.96 4.84
C PHE A 200 -3.34 15.03 5.63
N SER A 201 -3.28 14.62 6.89
CA SER A 201 -4.39 14.78 7.81
C SER A 201 -3.92 15.18 9.20
N ILE A 202 -4.72 16.02 9.87
CA ILE A 202 -4.55 16.40 11.26
C ILE A 202 -5.83 16.01 11.98
N GLY A 203 -5.70 15.28 13.08
CA GLY A 203 -6.81 14.84 13.92
C GLY A 203 -6.60 15.29 15.35
N LEU A 204 -7.69 15.64 16.01
CA LEU A 204 -7.74 15.90 17.46
C LEU A 204 -8.56 14.80 18.10
N SER A 205 -8.10 14.26 19.23
CA SER A 205 -8.83 13.30 20.03
C SER A 205 -8.82 13.77 21.47
N TYR A 206 -10.03 13.86 22.07
CA TYR A 206 -10.15 14.17 23.48
C TYR A 206 -10.94 13.06 24.19
N THR A 207 -10.33 12.46 25.20
CA THR A 207 -10.93 11.37 25.98
C THR A 207 -11.39 11.92 27.33
N PHE A 208 -12.70 11.83 27.56
CA PHE A 208 -13.33 12.19 28.83
C PHE A 208 -13.45 10.96 29.73
N GLY A 209 -13.35 11.14 30.99
CA GLY A 209 -13.66 10.11 32.01
C GLY A 209 -12.51 9.83 32.95
N SER A 210 -12.83 9.11 34.03
CA SER A 210 -11.86 8.66 35.04
C SER A 210 -11.09 7.45 34.50
N ILE A 211 -9.76 7.49 34.61
CA ILE A 211 -8.87 6.36 34.36
C ILE A 211 -9.14 5.16 35.27
N TYR A 212 -9.84 5.39 36.39
CA TYR A 212 -10.17 4.39 37.40
C TYR A 212 -11.54 3.72 37.17
N ASN A 213 -12.31 4.15 36.17
CA ASN A 213 -13.64 3.58 35.91
C ASN A 213 -13.54 2.46 34.87
N SER A 214 -13.09 1.29 35.29
CA SER A 214 -13.04 0.06 34.48
C SER A 214 -14.36 -0.71 34.46
N VAL A 215 -15.49 -0.08 34.75
CA VAL A 215 -16.80 -0.71 34.65
C VAL A 215 -17.18 -0.80 33.20
N ILE A 216 -16.84 -1.91 32.57
CA ILE A 216 -17.35 -2.27 31.24
C ILE A 216 -18.83 -2.59 31.41
N ASN A 217 -19.69 -1.70 30.96
CA ASN A 217 -21.11 -2.00 30.86
C ASN A 217 -21.32 -2.95 29.67
N THR A 218 -21.43 -4.24 29.99
CA THR A 218 -21.68 -5.31 29.00
C THR A 218 -23.17 -5.50 28.66
N ARG A 219 -24.03 -4.58 29.06
CA ARG A 219 -25.46 -4.64 28.81
C ARG A 219 -25.85 -3.78 27.62
N LEU A 220 -25.63 -4.33 26.41
CA LEU A 220 -26.39 -4.00 25.21
C LEU A 220 -26.45 -5.26 24.36
#